data_d30839eac00e78ec0828aca7bb84b86e
#
_entry.id   d30839eac00e78ec0828aca7bb84b86e
#
_cell.length_a   1.000
_cell.length_b   1.000
_cell.length_c   1.000
_cell.angle_alpha   90.00
_cell.angle_beta   90.00
_cell.angle_gamma   90.00
#
_symmetry.space_group_name_H-M   'P 1'
#
loop_
_entity.id
_entity.type
_entity.pdbx_description
1 polymer ?
#
loop_
_entity_poly.entity_id
_entity_poly.type
_entity_poly.pdbx_seq_one_letter_code
_entity_poly.pdbx_strand_id
1 'polypeptide(L)'
;MKLLSIEPTPSPNTMKLNVDVRLDSGVWHNYVPEKLGAAPPLIAKLLGVPGVKAVFHASDFLAIDRKGNADWAAILDGVKEAFGAAGEGVVSNGLIADGFGEAVVKVQMFRGIPIQIRVRSGGQEFRAAMPERFSQAVTEAAGATMIRERKLEELGIRYGEPQEILDEISRELDAAYSEARLRDLVAQSIAAGPEAPPPAPPAPLSGAEVIAALEASDWRERYAALERLKPTPDDLPVIAKALRDSQMSVRRLAVVYLGDLRTPETLPYLFEALRDSSGAVRRTAGDTLSDMGDPAAIAPMIGALSDSNKLVRWRAARFLYEIGDETALDALRAAAGSETEFEVKLQAEMAVARIERGEEAAGSVWQQMTRMREQQ
;
A
#
# COMPACT_ATOMS: atom_id res chain seq x y z
N MET A 1 -30.39 18.35 9.51
CA MET A 1 -29.24 17.72 8.82
C MET A 1 -29.48 16.23 8.87
N LYS A 2 -29.60 15.59 7.71
CA LYS A 2 -29.75 14.14 7.55
C LYS A 2 -28.47 13.58 6.94
N LEU A 3 -28.10 12.37 7.32
CA LEU A 3 -27.02 11.63 6.70
C LEU A 3 -27.51 11.02 5.39
N LEU A 4 -26.84 11.31 4.27
CA LEU A 4 -27.17 10.80 2.95
C LEU A 4 -26.30 9.58 2.59
N SER A 5 -24.98 9.68 2.79
CA SER A 5 -24.05 8.60 2.56
C SER A 5 -22.79 8.77 3.41
N ILE A 6 -22.05 7.67 3.59
CA ILE A 6 -20.73 7.67 4.23
C ILE A 6 -19.73 7.25 3.18
N GLU A 7 -18.67 8.04 3.04
CA GLU A 7 -17.62 7.82 2.06
C GLU A 7 -16.26 7.85 2.76
N PRO A 8 -15.40 6.86 2.52
CA PRO A 8 -14.01 6.96 2.95
C PRO A 8 -13.30 8.07 2.18
N THR A 9 -12.28 8.65 2.82
CA THR A 9 -11.42 9.65 2.19
C THR A 9 -10.03 9.02 1.89
N PRO A 10 -9.17 9.70 1.12
CA PRO A 10 -7.79 9.27 0.95
C PRO A 10 -6.99 9.15 2.26
N SER A 11 -7.48 9.70 3.36
CA SER A 11 -6.90 9.54 4.71
C SER A 11 -7.54 8.34 5.42
N PRO A 12 -6.78 7.33 5.87
CA PRO A 12 -7.32 6.19 6.62
C PRO A 12 -7.89 6.60 7.98
N ASN A 13 -7.61 7.83 8.40
CA ASN A 13 -8.08 8.37 9.68
C ASN A 13 -9.28 9.31 9.54
N THR A 14 -9.84 9.45 8.33
CA THR A 14 -10.94 10.40 8.05
C THR A 14 -12.04 9.71 7.25
N MET A 15 -13.30 9.88 7.66
CA MET A 15 -14.50 9.48 6.89
C MET A 15 -15.31 10.72 6.52
N LYS A 16 -15.82 10.75 5.28
CA LYS A 16 -16.69 11.80 4.77
C LYS A 16 -18.14 11.36 4.91
N LEU A 17 -18.95 12.21 5.50
CA LEU A 17 -20.39 12.06 5.65
C LEU A 17 -21.09 13.07 4.76
N ASN A 18 -21.74 12.65 3.70
CA ASN A 18 -22.56 13.54 2.89
C ASN A 18 -23.88 13.81 3.62
N VAL A 19 -24.27 15.08 3.63
CA VAL A 19 -25.46 15.55 4.37
C VAL A 19 -26.37 16.43 3.48
N ASP A 20 -27.63 16.55 3.91
CA ASP A 20 -28.65 17.35 3.19
C ASP A 20 -28.56 18.87 3.45
N VAL A 21 -27.58 19.31 4.23
CA VAL A 21 -27.35 20.72 4.56
C VAL A 21 -26.06 21.21 3.94
N ARG A 22 -26.15 22.27 3.15
CA ARG A 22 -25.02 22.87 2.47
C ARG A 22 -24.63 24.20 3.11
N LEU A 23 -23.34 24.39 3.36
CA LEU A 23 -22.76 25.68 3.74
C LEU A 23 -22.53 26.56 2.51
N ASP A 24 -22.50 27.86 2.71
CA ASP A 24 -22.13 28.83 1.67
C ASP A 24 -20.73 28.57 1.11
N SER A 25 -20.51 28.94 -0.15
CA SER A 25 -19.22 28.74 -0.80
C SER A 25 -18.10 29.46 -0.05
N GLY A 26 -17.02 28.72 0.26
CA GLY A 26 -15.86 29.22 1.01
C GLY A 26 -16.02 29.21 2.54
N VAL A 27 -17.18 28.81 3.06
CA VAL A 27 -17.39 28.64 4.50
C VAL A 27 -17.04 27.23 4.92
N TRP A 28 -16.26 27.11 5.98
CA TRP A 28 -15.93 25.83 6.61
C TRP A 28 -15.74 25.99 8.11
N HIS A 29 -15.94 24.92 8.86
CA HIS A 29 -15.78 24.87 10.30
C HIS A 29 -14.99 23.61 10.71
N ASN A 30 -14.08 23.77 11.65
CA ASN A 30 -13.38 22.65 12.26
C ASN A 30 -13.68 22.61 13.78
N TYR A 31 -14.32 21.53 14.21
CA TYR A 31 -14.74 21.32 15.58
C TYR A 31 -13.87 20.28 16.25
N VAL A 32 -13.38 20.61 17.42
CA VAL A 32 -12.59 19.72 18.29
C VAL A 32 -13.20 19.69 19.69
N PRO A 33 -13.01 18.62 20.48
CA PRO A 33 -13.63 18.49 21.80
C PRO A 33 -13.34 19.66 22.75
N GLU A 34 -12.19 20.32 22.60
CA GLU A 34 -11.78 21.46 23.42
C GLU A 34 -12.57 22.75 23.16
N LYS A 35 -13.31 22.81 22.04
CA LYS A 35 -14.06 24.00 21.59
C LYS A 35 -15.58 23.73 21.42
N LEU A 36 -16.14 22.86 22.25
CA LEU A 36 -17.55 22.43 22.17
C LEU A 36 -18.58 23.53 22.36
N GLY A 37 -18.26 24.66 23.02
CA GLY A 37 -19.23 25.65 23.45
C GLY A 37 -19.97 26.39 22.33
N ALA A 38 -19.57 26.32 21.10
CA ALA A 38 -20.18 26.92 19.92
C ALA A 38 -20.61 25.89 18.85
N ALA A 39 -20.51 24.60 19.14
CA ALA A 39 -20.82 23.56 18.15
C ALA A 39 -22.35 23.33 18.08
N PRO A 40 -22.92 23.14 16.87
CA PRO A 40 -24.30 22.71 16.71
C PRO A 40 -24.57 21.39 17.47
N PRO A 41 -25.81 21.15 17.95
CA PRO A 41 -26.13 19.97 18.78
C PRO A 41 -25.73 18.63 18.13
N LEU A 42 -25.87 18.47 16.83
CA LEU A 42 -25.46 17.27 16.13
C LEU A 42 -23.94 17.11 16.13
N ILE A 43 -23.19 18.18 15.88
CA ILE A 43 -21.73 18.17 15.89
C ILE A 43 -21.23 17.82 17.31
N ALA A 44 -21.87 18.35 18.34
CA ALA A 44 -21.53 17.99 19.72
C ALA A 44 -21.75 16.50 20.00
N LYS A 45 -22.85 15.90 19.48
CA LYS A 45 -23.08 14.46 19.59
C LYS A 45 -22.00 13.66 18.85
N LEU A 46 -21.63 14.06 17.62
CA LEU A 46 -20.59 13.40 16.84
C LEU A 46 -19.20 13.45 17.52
N LEU A 47 -18.86 14.59 18.12
CA LEU A 47 -17.62 14.72 18.92
C LEU A 47 -17.67 13.90 20.21
N GLY A 48 -18.86 13.58 20.73
CA GLY A 48 -19.08 12.71 21.88
C GLY A 48 -18.91 11.21 21.57
N VAL A 49 -18.89 10.81 20.29
CA VAL A 49 -18.69 9.42 19.90
C VAL A 49 -17.27 8.97 20.28
N PRO A 50 -17.13 7.86 21.05
CA PRO A 50 -15.81 7.34 21.41
C PRO A 50 -14.94 7.10 20.17
N GLY A 51 -13.71 7.60 20.19
CA GLY A 51 -12.79 7.47 19.07
C GLY A 51 -12.80 8.62 18.06
N VAL A 52 -13.76 9.53 18.10
CA VAL A 52 -13.76 10.74 17.24
C VAL A 52 -12.79 11.77 17.81
N LYS A 53 -11.90 12.27 16.93
CA LYS A 53 -10.90 13.30 17.24
C LYS A 53 -11.38 14.71 16.86
N ALA A 54 -11.95 14.85 15.68
CA ALA A 54 -12.41 16.13 15.14
C ALA A 54 -13.56 15.91 14.14
N VAL A 55 -14.37 16.94 13.94
CA VAL A 55 -15.40 16.99 12.90
C VAL A 55 -15.17 18.25 12.08
N PHE A 56 -14.92 18.09 10.80
CA PHE A 56 -14.81 19.19 9.84
C PHE A 56 -16.11 19.29 9.04
N HIS A 57 -16.63 20.51 8.84
CA HIS A 57 -17.83 20.75 8.04
C HIS A 57 -17.51 21.73 6.92
N ALA A 58 -17.76 21.35 5.70
CA ALA A 58 -17.62 22.21 4.52
C ALA A 58 -18.64 21.79 3.46
N SER A 59 -19.11 22.75 2.68
CA SER A 59 -20.10 22.49 1.63
C SER A 59 -21.27 21.63 2.15
N ASP A 60 -21.50 20.46 1.58
CA ASP A 60 -22.56 19.51 1.85
C ASP A 60 -22.05 18.22 2.51
N PHE A 61 -20.92 18.30 3.22
CA PHE A 61 -20.35 17.14 3.89
C PHE A 61 -19.72 17.47 5.25
N LEU A 62 -19.67 16.46 6.11
CA LEU A 62 -18.85 16.42 7.29
C LEU A 62 -17.69 15.46 7.07
N ALA A 63 -16.51 15.81 7.57
CA ALA A 63 -15.39 14.85 7.65
C ALA A 63 -15.11 14.55 9.12
N ILE A 64 -15.11 13.28 9.48
CA ILE A 64 -14.82 12.81 10.84
C ILE A 64 -13.42 12.24 10.88
N ASP A 65 -12.58 12.80 11.75
CA ASP A 65 -11.27 12.27 12.06
C ASP A 65 -11.32 11.37 13.29
N ARG A 66 -10.71 10.17 13.20
CA ARG A 66 -10.56 9.28 14.35
C ARG A 66 -9.30 9.54 15.16
N LYS A 67 -9.32 9.16 16.45
CA LYS A 67 -8.15 9.15 17.34
C LYS A 67 -7.31 7.90 17.09
N GLY A 68 -6.08 8.06 16.62
CA GLY A 68 -5.17 6.93 16.41
C GLY A 68 -5.80 5.81 15.57
N ASN A 69 -5.76 4.59 16.08
CA ASN A 69 -6.35 3.40 15.44
C ASN A 69 -7.71 3.02 16.03
N ALA A 70 -8.51 3.99 16.46
CA ALA A 70 -9.87 3.71 16.97
C ALA A 70 -10.69 2.98 15.90
N ASP A 71 -11.51 2.03 16.36
CA ASP A 71 -12.30 1.18 15.45
C ASP A 71 -13.36 2.00 14.70
N TRP A 72 -13.30 1.96 13.37
CA TRP A 72 -14.26 2.64 12.50
C TRP A 72 -15.66 2.05 12.59
N ALA A 73 -15.82 0.74 12.82
CA ALA A 73 -17.13 0.14 12.97
C ALA A 73 -17.88 0.78 14.15
N ALA A 74 -17.24 0.84 15.33
CA ALA A 74 -17.81 1.45 16.52
C ALA A 74 -18.07 2.97 16.34
N ILE A 75 -17.16 3.69 15.68
CA ILE A 75 -17.34 5.12 15.38
C ILE A 75 -18.55 5.35 14.47
N LEU A 76 -18.67 4.58 13.38
CA LEU A 76 -19.76 4.76 12.40
C LEU A 76 -21.12 4.35 12.97
N ASP A 77 -21.18 3.35 13.86
CA ASP A 77 -22.41 3.02 14.56
C ASP A 77 -22.85 4.18 15.48
N GLY A 78 -21.93 4.77 16.24
CA GLY A 78 -22.19 5.95 17.04
C GLY A 78 -22.58 7.18 16.19
N VAL A 79 -22.00 7.32 15.00
CA VAL A 79 -22.36 8.37 14.02
C VAL A 79 -23.78 8.17 13.51
N LYS A 80 -24.17 6.95 13.10
CA LYS A 80 -25.54 6.63 12.66
C LYS A 80 -26.54 6.93 13.77
N GLU A 81 -26.22 6.54 15.00
CA GLU A 81 -27.05 6.83 16.18
C GLU A 81 -27.21 8.35 16.40
N ALA A 82 -26.13 9.12 16.30
CA ALA A 82 -26.16 10.58 16.44
C ALA A 82 -27.07 11.26 15.42
N PHE A 83 -27.16 10.72 14.20
CA PHE A 83 -28.09 11.18 13.14
C PHE A 83 -29.54 10.67 13.31
N GLY A 84 -29.77 9.74 14.28
CA GLY A 84 -31.09 9.13 14.46
C GLY A 84 -31.44 8.06 13.43
N ALA A 85 -30.48 7.61 12.65
CA ALA A 85 -30.63 6.58 11.63
C ALA A 85 -30.26 5.21 12.23
N ALA A 86 -31.13 4.65 13.07
CA ALA A 86 -31.02 3.27 13.51
C ALA A 86 -31.62 2.37 12.42
N GLY A 87 -30.77 1.70 11.64
CA GLY A 87 -31.14 0.42 11.05
C GLY A 87 -31.51 0.33 9.58
N GLU A 88 -31.31 1.33 8.69
CA GLU A 88 -31.48 1.09 7.24
C GLU A 88 -30.33 1.72 6.44
N GLY A 89 -29.66 0.83 5.71
CA GLY A 89 -28.78 0.98 4.56
C GLY A 89 -28.35 2.38 4.11
N VAL A 90 -27.57 3.10 4.91
CA VAL A 90 -26.76 4.20 4.37
C VAL A 90 -25.61 3.58 3.58
N VAL A 91 -25.82 3.42 2.29
CA VAL A 91 -24.80 2.87 1.39
C VAL A 91 -23.62 3.84 1.34
N SER A 92 -22.46 3.34 1.66
CA SER A 92 -21.20 4.05 1.49
C SER A 92 -20.88 4.15 0.00
N ASN A 93 -21.18 5.27 -0.62
CA ASN A 93 -20.73 5.57 -1.99
C ASN A 93 -19.43 6.38 -1.90
N GLY A 94 -18.32 5.77 -2.23
CA GLY A 94 -17.04 6.49 -2.29
C GLY A 94 -15.82 5.59 -2.11
N LEU A 95 -14.77 5.97 -2.77
CA LEU A 95 -13.47 5.34 -2.75
C LEU A 95 -12.97 5.16 -1.30
N ILE A 96 -12.90 3.92 -0.82
CA ILE A 96 -12.05 3.61 0.35
C ILE A 96 -10.66 4.04 -0.05
N ALA A 97 -10.03 4.89 0.77
CA ALA A 97 -8.68 5.34 0.52
C ALA A 97 -7.78 4.13 0.20
N ASP A 98 -6.88 4.29 -0.75
CA ASP A 98 -5.85 3.30 -1.13
C ASP A 98 -4.92 2.92 0.04
N GLY A 99 -5.28 3.27 1.27
CA GLY A 99 -4.42 3.26 2.44
C GLY A 99 -4.62 2.13 3.44
N PHE A 100 -5.50 1.14 3.20
CA PHE A 100 -5.63 0.03 4.14
C PHE A 100 -4.39 -0.85 4.15
N GLY A 101 -3.65 -0.83 5.27
CA GLY A 101 -2.36 -1.50 5.39
C GLY A 101 -1.21 -0.79 4.67
N GLU A 102 -1.41 0.39 4.11
CA GLU A 102 -0.39 1.18 3.43
C GLU A 102 0.66 1.69 4.40
N ALA A 103 1.91 1.55 3.99
CA ALA A 103 3.04 2.07 4.71
C ALA A 103 4.08 2.66 3.76
N VAL A 104 4.49 3.89 4.03
CA VAL A 104 5.58 4.54 3.30
C VAL A 104 6.91 4.11 3.89
N VAL A 105 7.76 3.52 3.05
CA VAL A 105 9.08 3.02 3.45
C VAL A 105 10.16 4.00 3.00
N LYS A 106 10.99 4.39 3.95
CA LYS A 106 12.20 5.21 3.71
C LYS A 106 13.40 4.53 4.33
N VAL A 107 14.54 4.66 3.67
CA VAL A 107 15.82 4.17 4.19
C VAL A 107 16.76 5.34 4.37
N GLN A 108 17.34 5.45 5.55
CA GLN A 108 18.40 6.41 5.82
C GLN A 108 19.72 5.85 5.30
N MET A 109 20.32 6.57 4.38
CA MET A 109 21.55 6.18 3.70
C MET A 109 22.71 7.07 4.11
N PHE A 110 23.91 6.50 4.12
CA PHE A 110 25.17 7.21 4.18
C PHE A 110 26.05 6.73 3.03
N ARG A 111 26.33 7.59 2.07
CA ARG A 111 27.16 7.28 0.89
C ARG A 111 26.78 5.95 0.19
N GLY A 112 25.50 5.72 0.00
CA GLY A 112 24.98 4.49 -0.59
C GLY A 112 24.95 3.29 0.36
N ILE A 113 25.31 3.43 1.64
CA ILE A 113 25.22 2.39 2.67
C ILE A 113 23.96 2.60 3.51
N PRO A 114 23.03 1.62 3.59
CA PRO A 114 21.84 1.71 4.44
C PRO A 114 22.21 1.71 5.93
N ILE A 115 21.56 2.59 6.72
CA ILE A 115 21.76 2.70 8.16
C ILE A 115 20.53 2.27 8.94
N GLN A 116 19.36 2.77 8.53
CA GLN A 116 18.12 2.62 9.26
C GLN A 116 16.93 2.59 8.31
N ILE A 117 16.02 1.68 8.53
CA ILE A 117 14.73 1.61 7.84
C ILE A 117 13.70 2.38 8.66
N ARG A 118 12.83 3.12 8.00
CA ARG A 118 11.70 3.84 8.59
C ARG A 118 10.44 3.48 7.84
N VAL A 119 9.45 3.01 8.58
CA VAL A 119 8.13 2.66 8.06
C VAL A 119 7.12 3.58 8.72
N ARG A 120 6.39 4.35 7.93
CA ARG A 120 5.32 5.21 8.42
C ARG A 120 3.97 4.67 7.98
N SER A 121 3.14 4.29 8.94
CA SER A 121 1.80 3.77 8.72
C SER A 121 0.83 4.33 9.77
N GLY A 122 -0.39 4.71 9.36
CA GLY A 122 -1.40 5.23 10.27
C GLY A 122 -1.00 6.46 11.12
N GLY A 123 -0.06 7.28 10.60
CA GLY A 123 0.48 8.45 11.33
C GLY A 123 1.58 8.12 12.35
N GLN A 124 1.94 6.86 12.51
CA GLN A 124 3.04 6.39 13.36
C GLN A 124 4.29 6.08 12.53
N GLU A 125 5.47 6.27 13.11
CA GLU A 125 6.74 5.90 12.49
C GLU A 125 7.42 4.79 13.29
N PHE A 126 7.72 3.69 12.60
CA PHE A 126 8.45 2.53 13.11
C PHE A 126 9.86 2.55 12.51
N ARG A 127 10.86 2.13 13.29
CA ARG A 127 12.26 2.19 12.88
C ARG A 127 12.97 0.89 13.22
N ALA A 128 13.83 0.44 12.30
CA ALA A 128 14.76 -0.67 12.54
C ALA A 128 16.17 -0.26 12.07
N ALA A 129 17.18 -0.56 12.86
CA ALA A 129 18.57 -0.42 12.44
C ALA A 129 18.93 -1.57 11.48
N MET A 130 19.85 -1.30 10.56
CA MET A 130 20.47 -2.35 9.76
C MET A 130 21.38 -3.23 10.63
N PRO A 131 21.68 -4.50 10.23
CA PRO A 131 22.64 -5.36 10.91
C PRO A 131 23.99 -4.67 11.16
N GLU A 132 24.72 -5.13 12.18
CA GLU A 132 25.94 -4.50 12.69
C GLU A 132 27.00 -4.25 11.61
N ARG A 133 27.16 -5.15 10.65
CA ARG A 133 28.09 -4.99 9.53
C ARG A 133 27.88 -3.71 8.71
N PHE A 134 26.64 -3.18 8.66
CA PHE A 134 26.36 -1.89 8.01
C PHE A 134 26.86 -0.72 8.84
N SER A 135 26.68 -0.75 10.17
CA SER A 135 27.21 0.30 11.04
C SER A 135 28.75 0.31 11.07
N GLN A 136 29.38 -0.85 10.99
CA GLN A 136 30.84 -0.99 10.83
C GLN A 136 31.30 -0.34 9.52
N ALA A 137 30.68 -0.69 8.39
CA ALA A 137 30.98 -0.11 7.08
C ALA A 137 30.79 1.43 7.06
N VAL A 138 29.72 1.93 7.70
CA VAL A 138 29.51 3.38 7.85
C VAL A 138 30.62 4.03 8.69
N THR A 139 31.04 3.39 9.77
CA THR A 139 32.12 3.91 10.64
C THR A 139 33.44 3.98 9.88
N GLU A 140 33.78 2.96 9.10
CA GLU A 140 34.98 2.93 8.27
C GLU A 140 34.95 4.01 7.16
N ALA A 141 33.77 4.23 6.53
CA ALA A 141 33.59 5.21 5.47
C ALA A 141 33.48 6.65 5.99
N ALA A 142 33.19 6.83 7.28
CA ALA A 142 32.70 8.06 7.84
C ALA A 142 33.79 9.02 8.28
N GLY A 143 34.62 9.52 7.93
CA GLY A 143 35.34 10.67 8.55
C GLY A 143 34.42 11.51 9.49
N ALA A 144 34.88 12.66 9.95
CA ALA A 144 34.21 13.51 10.95
C ALA A 144 32.86 14.17 10.51
N THR A 145 32.34 13.86 9.32
CA THR A 145 31.21 14.58 8.70
C THR A 145 29.89 13.80 8.66
N MET A 146 29.81 12.66 9.33
CA MET A 146 28.73 11.68 9.27
C MET A 146 27.28 12.22 9.39
N ILE A 147 27.08 13.25 10.17
CA ILE A 147 25.73 13.83 10.40
C ILE A 147 25.24 14.62 9.19
N ARG A 148 26.10 15.27 8.44
CA ARG A 148 25.73 16.12 7.29
C ARG A 148 25.44 15.34 6.02
N GLU A 149 25.96 14.13 5.90
CA GLU A 149 25.88 13.32 4.67
C GLU A 149 24.75 12.29 4.67
N ARG A 150 23.97 12.19 5.75
CA ARG A 150 22.84 11.26 5.81
C ARG A 150 21.70 11.73 4.91
N LYS A 151 21.32 10.89 3.96
CA LYS A 151 20.16 11.12 3.09
C LYS A 151 19.05 10.15 3.45
N LEU A 152 17.82 10.61 3.33
CA LEU A 152 16.63 9.75 3.45
C LEU A 152 16.14 9.45 2.03
N GLU A 153 16.21 8.19 1.63
CA GLU A 153 15.73 7.71 0.33
C GLU A 153 14.39 6.99 0.52
N GLU A 154 13.45 7.27 -0.37
CA GLU A 154 12.14 6.65 -0.36
C GLU A 154 12.18 5.38 -1.22
N LEU A 155 11.80 4.23 -0.63
CA LEU A 155 11.68 2.95 -1.33
C LEU A 155 10.25 2.70 -1.87
N GLY A 156 9.37 3.70 -1.72
CA GLY A 156 7.98 3.60 -2.16
C GLY A 156 7.04 3.08 -1.09
N ILE A 157 5.87 2.61 -1.55
CA ILE A 157 4.77 2.15 -0.72
C ILE A 157 4.82 0.64 -0.58
N ARG A 158 4.51 0.15 0.62
CA ARG A 158 4.31 -1.27 0.92
C ARG A 158 2.98 -1.45 1.65
N TYR A 159 2.39 -2.59 1.50
CA TYR A 159 1.15 -2.97 2.19
C TYR A 159 1.43 -4.11 3.16
N GLY A 160 1.12 -3.92 4.44
CA GLY A 160 1.39 -4.92 5.48
C GLY A 160 1.37 -4.33 6.88
N GLU A 161 1.56 -5.18 7.86
CA GLU A 161 1.81 -4.73 9.23
C GLU A 161 3.22 -4.10 9.29
N PRO A 162 3.40 -2.97 10.00
CA PRO A 162 4.65 -2.23 10.01
C PRO A 162 5.89 -3.05 10.37
N GLN A 163 5.76 -3.99 11.32
CA GLN A 163 6.86 -4.86 11.73
C GLN A 163 7.23 -5.87 10.63
N GLU A 164 6.23 -6.46 9.95
CA GLU A 164 6.48 -7.37 8.81
C GLU A 164 7.24 -6.64 7.69
N ILE A 165 6.83 -5.39 7.40
CA ILE A 165 7.50 -4.57 6.39
C ILE A 165 8.95 -4.26 6.78
N LEU A 166 9.21 -3.90 8.04
CA LEU A 166 10.56 -3.68 8.53
C LEU A 166 11.44 -4.92 8.35
N ASP A 167 10.92 -6.09 8.69
CA ASP A 167 11.64 -7.36 8.59
C ASP A 167 11.87 -7.78 7.12
N GLU A 168 10.90 -7.54 6.25
CA GLU A 168 11.02 -7.77 4.80
C GLU A 168 12.11 -6.89 4.20
N ILE A 169 12.05 -5.58 4.42
CA ILE A 169 13.01 -4.61 3.89
C ILE A 169 14.41 -4.86 4.45
N SER A 170 14.53 -5.19 5.75
CA SER A 170 15.81 -5.51 6.36
C SER A 170 16.48 -6.71 5.67
N ARG A 171 15.72 -7.78 5.39
CA ARG A 171 16.23 -8.95 4.67
C ARG A 171 16.61 -8.65 3.23
N GLU A 172 15.79 -7.84 2.54
CA GLU A 172 16.04 -7.45 1.16
C GLU A 172 17.32 -6.61 1.04
N LEU A 173 17.49 -5.61 1.90
CA LEU A 173 18.69 -4.79 1.94
C LEU A 173 19.92 -5.59 2.36
N ASP A 174 19.78 -6.50 3.35
CA ASP A 174 20.88 -7.38 3.75
C ASP A 174 21.35 -8.28 2.61
N ALA A 175 20.41 -8.76 1.77
CA ALA A 175 20.75 -9.56 0.58
C ALA A 175 21.37 -8.70 -0.53
N ALA A 176 20.82 -7.51 -0.80
CA ALA A 176 21.30 -6.62 -1.86
C ALA A 176 22.72 -6.07 -1.58
N TYR A 177 23.11 -5.94 -0.31
CA TYR A 177 24.41 -5.42 0.12
C TYR A 177 25.32 -6.52 0.63
N SER A 178 25.89 -7.31 -0.30
CA SER A 178 26.89 -8.31 0.04
C SER A 178 28.12 -7.69 0.73
N GLU A 179 28.92 -8.52 1.43
CA GLU A 179 30.17 -8.09 2.05
C GLU A 179 31.12 -7.43 1.04
N ALA A 180 31.18 -7.95 -0.19
CA ALA A 180 31.99 -7.37 -1.25
C ALA A 180 31.47 -5.96 -1.62
N ARG A 181 30.15 -5.80 -1.83
CA ARG A 181 29.55 -4.51 -2.15
C ARG A 181 29.79 -3.49 -1.03
N LEU A 182 29.65 -3.87 0.24
CA LEU A 182 29.93 -2.98 1.37
C LEU A 182 31.38 -2.53 1.38
N ARG A 183 32.35 -3.46 1.21
CA ARG A 183 33.78 -3.11 1.13
C ARG A 183 34.08 -2.16 -0.03
N ASP A 184 33.49 -2.38 -1.19
CA ASP A 184 33.65 -1.51 -2.35
C ASP A 184 33.12 -0.11 -2.09
N LEU A 185 31.94 0.02 -1.47
CA LEU A 185 31.36 1.30 -1.08
C LEU A 185 32.23 2.05 -0.06
N VAL A 186 32.80 1.34 0.92
CA VAL A 186 33.75 1.90 1.89
C VAL A 186 35.00 2.40 1.17
N ALA A 187 35.63 1.58 0.34
CA ALA A 187 36.85 1.94 -0.40
C ALA A 187 36.61 3.16 -1.31
N GLN A 188 35.50 3.18 -2.05
CA GLN A 188 35.13 4.31 -2.90
C GLN A 188 34.88 5.60 -2.08
N SER A 189 34.20 5.46 -0.93
CA SER A 189 33.92 6.59 -0.04
C SER A 189 35.18 7.21 0.54
N ILE A 190 36.15 6.38 0.93
CA ILE A 190 37.46 6.84 1.44
C ILE A 190 38.24 7.51 0.32
N ALA A 191 38.33 6.90 -0.86
CA ALA A 191 39.08 7.43 -1.99
C ALA A 191 38.53 8.76 -2.51
N ALA A 192 37.21 8.94 -2.50
CA ALA A 192 36.55 10.13 -3.00
C ALA A 192 36.62 11.33 -2.04
N GLY A 193 36.78 11.08 -0.74
CA GLY A 193 36.82 12.13 0.29
C GLY A 193 35.43 12.68 0.68
N PRO A 194 35.38 13.58 1.69
CA PRO A 194 34.13 13.95 2.35
C PRO A 194 33.14 14.77 1.50
N GLU A 195 33.58 15.45 0.46
CA GLU A 195 32.72 16.33 -0.36
C GLU A 195 32.24 15.67 -1.66
N ALA A 196 32.67 14.45 -1.93
CA ALA A 196 32.28 13.76 -3.15
C ALA A 196 30.82 13.28 -3.12
N PRO A 197 30.14 13.18 -4.28
CA PRO A 197 28.83 12.57 -4.35
C PRO A 197 28.88 11.09 -3.91
N PRO A 198 27.74 10.51 -3.46
CA PRO A 198 27.69 9.10 -3.13
C PRO A 198 28.08 8.24 -4.35
N PRO A 199 28.68 7.05 -4.13
CA PRO A 199 29.01 6.13 -5.19
C PRO A 199 27.81 5.81 -6.08
N ALA A 200 28.04 5.64 -7.35
CA ALA A 200 27.00 5.23 -8.28
C ALA A 200 26.47 3.82 -7.93
N PRO A 201 25.16 3.53 -8.17
CA PRO A 201 24.64 2.19 -8.00
C PRO A 201 25.38 1.20 -8.91
N PRO A 202 25.43 -0.10 -8.56
CA PRO A 202 26.08 -1.11 -9.38
C PRO A 202 25.44 -1.18 -10.78
N ALA A 203 26.25 -1.49 -11.78
CA ALA A 203 25.77 -1.62 -13.15
C ALA A 203 24.67 -2.70 -13.24
N PRO A 204 23.63 -2.50 -14.06
CA PRO A 204 22.64 -3.54 -14.34
C PRO A 204 23.27 -4.82 -14.86
N LEU A 205 22.63 -5.96 -14.57
CA LEU A 205 22.95 -7.26 -15.14
C LEU A 205 22.02 -7.55 -16.32
N SER A 206 22.52 -8.26 -17.30
CA SER A 206 21.73 -8.83 -18.38
C SER A 206 20.86 -9.99 -17.88
N GLY A 207 19.77 -10.31 -18.58
CA GLY A 207 18.95 -11.47 -18.27
C GLY A 207 19.73 -12.80 -18.23
N ALA A 208 20.73 -12.97 -19.11
CA ALA A 208 21.60 -14.16 -19.13
C ALA A 208 22.46 -14.28 -17.86
N GLU A 209 23.03 -13.18 -17.38
CA GLU A 209 23.79 -13.14 -16.13
C GLU A 209 22.90 -13.42 -14.92
N VAL A 210 21.68 -12.87 -14.90
CA VAL A 210 20.71 -13.13 -13.83
C VAL A 210 20.26 -14.60 -13.83
N ILE A 211 19.96 -15.20 -14.99
CA ILE A 211 19.62 -16.63 -15.10
C ILE A 211 20.72 -17.52 -14.51
N ALA A 212 21.96 -17.22 -14.81
CA ALA A 212 23.10 -17.96 -14.28
C ALA A 212 23.23 -17.79 -12.76
N ALA A 213 23.05 -16.57 -12.26
CA ALA A 213 23.10 -16.27 -10.84
C ALA A 213 21.93 -16.89 -10.05
N LEU A 214 20.75 -17.10 -10.65
CA LEU A 214 19.63 -17.80 -10.04
C LEU A 214 19.89 -19.29 -9.72
N GLU A 215 21.01 -19.86 -10.19
CA GLU A 215 21.47 -21.21 -9.79
C GLU A 215 22.29 -21.22 -8.49
N ALA A 216 22.67 -20.07 -7.95
CA ALA A 216 23.43 -19.98 -6.71
C ALA A 216 22.69 -20.63 -5.53
N SER A 217 23.43 -21.30 -4.66
CA SER A 217 22.86 -21.95 -3.46
C SER A 217 22.37 -20.92 -2.43
N ASP A 218 23.08 -19.81 -2.26
CA ASP A 218 22.67 -18.72 -1.38
C ASP A 218 21.61 -17.84 -2.06
N TRP A 219 20.47 -17.74 -1.43
CA TRP A 219 19.36 -16.90 -1.90
C TRP A 219 19.72 -15.40 -1.95
N ARG A 220 20.68 -14.96 -1.12
CA ARG A 220 21.13 -13.58 -1.12
C ARG A 220 21.84 -13.23 -2.43
N GLU A 221 22.63 -14.15 -2.95
CA GLU A 221 23.28 -13.98 -4.27
C GLU A 221 22.24 -13.93 -5.39
N ARG A 222 21.21 -14.82 -5.33
CA ARG A 222 20.11 -14.83 -6.28
C ARG A 222 19.29 -13.51 -6.24
N TYR A 223 19.00 -13.02 -5.03
CA TYR A 223 18.29 -11.77 -4.83
C TYR A 223 19.12 -10.57 -5.33
N ALA A 224 20.38 -10.47 -4.94
CA ALA A 224 21.29 -9.39 -5.34
C ALA A 224 21.49 -9.32 -6.86
N ALA A 225 21.50 -10.47 -7.54
CA ALA A 225 21.57 -10.49 -8.99
C ALA A 225 20.26 -10.05 -9.62
N LEU A 226 19.12 -10.54 -9.14
CA LEU A 226 17.80 -10.16 -9.64
C LEU A 226 17.53 -8.65 -9.44
N GLU A 227 17.91 -8.09 -8.30
CA GLU A 227 17.76 -6.65 -7.97
C GLU A 227 18.47 -5.74 -8.99
N ARG A 228 19.52 -6.25 -9.64
CA ARG A 228 20.26 -5.51 -10.68
C ARG A 228 19.68 -5.68 -12.08
N LEU A 229 18.63 -6.47 -12.27
CA LEU A 229 17.93 -6.55 -13.55
C LEU A 229 17.17 -5.25 -13.81
N LYS A 230 17.25 -4.73 -15.02
CA LYS A 230 16.31 -3.73 -15.54
C LYS A 230 15.34 -4.45 -16.46
N PRO A 231 14.15 -4.83 -15.98
CA PRO A 231 13.29 -5.75 -16.71
C PRO A 231 12.82 -5.17 -18.05
N THR A 232 12.91 -6.01 -19.07
CA THR A 232 12.34 -5.79 -20.39
C THR A 232 11.42 -6.96 -20.73
N PRO A 233 10.54 -6.87 -21.73
CA PRO A 233 9.69 -8.01 -22.14
C PRO A 233 10.48 -9.29 -22.48
N ASP A 234 11.69 -9.16 -22.97
CA ASP A 234 12.57 -10.31 -23.29
C ASP A 234 13.05 -11.06 -22.02
N ASP A 235 13.00 -10.40 -20.85
CA ASP A 235 13.41 -10.98 -19.58
C ASP A 235 12.28 -11.78 -18.88
N LEU A 236 11.10 -11.91 -19.49
CA LEU A 236 9.99 -12.68 -18.93
C LEU A 236 10.39 -14.11 -18.50
N PRO A 237 11.21 -14.87 -19.26
CA PRO A 237 11.69 -16.18 -18.82
C PRO A 237 12.55 -16.14 -17.54
N VAL A 238 13.35 -15.09 -17.36
CA VAL A 238 14.16 -14.87 -16.15
C VAL A 238 13.25 -14.65 -14.95
N ILE A 239 12.27 -13.76 -15.11
CA ILE A 239 11.31 -13.38 -14.07
C ILE A 239 10.44 -14.60 -13.69
N ALA A 240 9.97 -15.37 -14.68
CA ALA A 240 9.20 -16.60 -14.46
C ALA A 240 10.01 -17.67 -13.68
N LYS A 241 11.32 -17.76 -13.90
CA LYS A 241 12.20 -18.61 -13.09
C LYS A 241 12.32 -18.09 -11.67
N ALA A 242 12.55 -16.80 -11.48
CA ALA A 242 12.65 -16.16 -10.17
C ALA A 242 11.33 -16.27 -9.36
N LEU A 243 10.18 -16.28 -10.02
CA LEU A 243 8.87 -16.48 -9.39
C LEU A 243 8.74 -17.85 -8.70
N ARG A 244 9.54 -18.83 -9.08
CA ARG A 244 9.55 -20.18 -8.50
C ARG A 244 10.70 -20.42 -7.52
N ASP A 245 11.39 -19.36 -7.11
CA ASP A 245 12.47 -19.45 -6.14
C ASP A 245 11.98 -19.96 -4.78
N SER A 246 12.82 -20.69 -4.06
CA SER A 246 12.52 -21.15 -2.70
C SER A 246 12.33 -20.00 -1.71
N GLN A 247 13.00 -18.86 -1.95
CA GLN A 247 12.99 -17.70 -1.07
C GLN A 247 11.89 -16.68 -1.50
N MET A 248 11.03 -16.32 -0.56
CA MET A 248 9.90 -15.45 -0.81
C MET A 248 10.31 -14.04 -1.29
N SER A 249 11.44 -13.51 -0.82
CA SER A 249 11.92 -12.19 -1.25
C SER A 249 12.28 -12.15 -2.74
N VAL A 250 12.84 -13.25 -3.28
CA VAL A 250 13.13 -13.40 -4.71
C VAL A 250 11.82 -13.49 -5.51
N ARG A 251 10.86 -14.34 -5.06
CA ARG A 251 9.55 -14.43 -5.72
C ARG A 251 8.78 -13.12 -5.69
N ARG A 252 8.81 -12.39 -4.57
CA ARG A 252 8.15 -11.08 -4.45
C ARG A 252 8.76 -10.05 -5.40
N LEU A 253 10.09 -10.00 -5.52
CA LEU A 253 10.75 -9.10 -6.47
C LEU A 253 10.39 -9.46 -7.93
N ALA A 254 10.28 -10.75 -8.24
CA ALA A 254 9.79 -11.19 -9.55
C ALA A 254 8.38 -10.66 -9.86
N VAL A 255 7.47 -10.67 -8.86
CA VAL A 255 6.12 -10.11 -9.03
C VAL A 255 6.17 -8.59 -9.29
N VAL A 256 7.04 -7.84 -8.60
CA VAL A 256 7.24 -6.41 -8.87
C VAL A 256 7.64 -6.21 -10.34
N TYR A 257 8.58 -7.00 -10.85
CA TYR A 257 9.02 -6.89 -12.25
C TYR A 257 7.96 -7.29 -13.26
N LEU A 258 7.07 -8.25 -12.94
CA LEU A 258 5.89 -8.51 -13.77
C LEU A 258 5.00 -7.26 -13.88
N GLY A 259 4.85 -6.52 -12.77
CA GLY A 259 4.13 -5.25 -12.74
C GLY A 259 4.82 -4.13 -13.52
N ASP A 260 6.16 -4.09 -13.54
CA ASP A 260 6.91 -3.11 -14.33
C ASP A 260 6.77 -3.35 -15.84
N LEU A 261 6.70 -4.61 -16.26
CA LEU A 261 6.48 -4.98 -17.67
C LEU A 261 5.09 -4.60 -18.18
N ARG A 262 4.06 -4.75 -17.37
CA ARG A 262 2.64 -4.40 -17.67
C ARG A 262 2.12 -4.94 -19.00
N THR A 263 2.52 -6.12 -19.39
CA THR A 263 2.07 -6.75 -20.64
C THR A 263 1.08 -7.89 -20.36
N PRO A 264 0.14 -8.21 -21.28
CA PRO A 264 -0.82 -9.30 -21.06
C PRO A 264 -0.15 -10.66 -20.80
N GLU A 265 1.06 -10.86 -21.31
CA GLU A 265 1.83 -12.09 -21.13
C GLU A 265 2.26 -12.31 -19.67
N THR A 266 2.24 -11.27 -18.84
CA THR A 266 2.54 -11.37 -17.41
C THR A 266 1.38 -11.89 -16.57
N LEU A 267 0.14 -11.80 -17.04
CA LEU A 267 -1.08 -12.18 -16.30
C LEU A 267 -1.07 -13.61 -15.77
N PRO A 268 -0.72 -14.66 -16.55
CA PRO A 268 -0.69 -16.03 -16.03
C PRO A 268 0.25 -16.19 -14.83
N TYR A 269 1.38 -15.49 -14.82
CA TYR A 269 2.35 -15.52 -13.73
C TYR A 269 1.85 -14.76 -12.49
N LEU A 270 1.13 -13.67 -12.68
CA LEU A 270 0.47 -12.94 -11.59
C LEU A 270 -0.65 -13.77 -10.96
N PHE A 271 -1.40 -14.55 -11.77
CA PHE A 271 -2.40 -15.49 -11.26
C PHE A 271 -1.78 -16.66 -10.49
N GLU A 272 -0.58 -17.14 -10.89
CA GLU A 272 0.23 -18.08 -10.13
C GLU A 272 0.64 -17.44 -8.77
N ALA A 273 1.13 -16.22 -8.79
CA ALA A 273 1.58 -15.47 -7.62
C ALA A 273 0.45 -15.17 -6.61
N LEU A 274 -0.79 -14.99 -7.03
CA LEU A 274 -1.95 -14.89 -6.13
C LEU A 274 -2.19 -16.14 -5.27
N ARG A 275 -1.58 -17.27 -5.63
CA ARG A 275 -1.68 -18.54 -4.91
C ARG A 275 -0.39 -18.91 -4.18
N ASP A 276 0.56 -17.99 -4.10
CA ASP A 276 1.83 -18.21 -3.41
C ASP A 276 1.64 -18.57 -1.93
N SER A 277 2.54 -19.34 -1.38
CA SER A 277 2.55 -19.69 0.05
C SER A 277 2.73 -18.46 0.95
N SER A 278 3.45 -17.43 0.47
CA SER A 278 3.72 -16.19 1.20
C SER A 278 2.62 -15.15 0.99
N GLY A 279 2.05 -14.64 2.08
CA GLY A 279 1.11 -13.54 2.04
C GLY A 279 1.70 -12.25 1.41
N ALA A 280 3.00 -12.00 1.57
CA ALA A 280 3.67 -10.86 0.96
C ALA A 280 3.70 -10.95 -0.58
N VAL A 281 3.95 -12.15 -1.12
CA VAL A 281 3.91 -12.39 -2.58
C VAL A 281 2.49 -12.22 -3.10
N ARG A 282 1.49 -12.84 -2.44
CA ARG A 282 0.07 -12.70 -2.83
C ARG A 282 -0.43 -11.26 -2.79
N ARG A 283 -0.05 -10.49 -1.72
CA ARG A 283 -0.37 -9.04 -1.64
C ARG A 283 0.20 -8.28 -2.83
N THR A 284 1.50 -8.46 -3.12
CA THR A 284 2.16 -7.79 -4.24
C THR A 284 1.51 -8.15 -5.58
N ALA A 285 1.11 -9.41 -5.77
CA ALA A 285 0.40 -9.84 -6.98
C ALA A 285 -0.99 -9.18 -7.09
N GLY A 286 -1.72 -9.09 -5.99
CA GLY A 286 -3.02 -8.42 -5.94
C GLY A 286 -2.91 -6.93 -6.24
N ASP A 287 -1.90 -6.24 -5.69
CA ASP A 287 -1.63 -4.83 -5.98
C ASP A 287 -1.29 -4.62 -7.46
N THR A 288 -0.39 -5.44 -7.99
CA THR A 288 -0.01 -5.39 -9.41
C THR A 288 -1.20 -5.60 -10.35
N LEU A 289 -2.07 -6.59 -10.07
CA LEU A 289 -3.26 -6.84 -10.87
C LEU A 289 -4.27 -5.67 -10.77
N SER A 290 -4.40 -5.08 -9.58
CA SER A 290 -5.24 -3.89 -9.38
C SER A 290 -4.74 -2.70 -10.19
N ASP A 291 -3.42 -2.47 -10.21
CA ASP A 291 -2.81 -1.41 -11.02
C ASP A 291 -2.93 -1.64 -12.53
N MET A 292 -2.86 -2.90 -12.97
CA MET A 292 -3.07 -3.25 -14.38
C MET A 292 -4.52 -3.06 -14.81
N GLY A 293 -5.47 -3.37 -13.94
CA GLY A 293 -6.88 -3.22 -14.19
C GLY A 293 -7.41 -4.08 -15.33
N ASP A 294 -6.83 -5.26 -15.56
CA ASP A 294 -7.24 -6.15 -16.65
C ASP A 294 -8.43 -7.03 -16.23
N PRO A 295 -9.55 -7.04 -17.00
CA PRO A 295 -10.72 -7.84 -16.69
C PRO A 295 -10.46 -9.36 -16.61
N ALA A 296 -9.40 -9.87 -17.26
CA ALA A 296 -9.00 -11.28 -17.14
C ALA A 296 -8.66 -11.69 -15.69
N ALA A 297 -8.38 -10.71 -14.82
CA ALA A 297 -8.12 -10.94 -13.40
C ALA A 297 -9.40 -11.07 -12.54
N ILE A 298 -10.62 -10.86 -13.08
CA ILE A 298 -11.86 -10.95 -12.31
C ILE A 298 -11.98 -12.33 -11.63
N ALA A 299 -11.87 -13.43 -12.38
CA ALA A 299 -12.01 -14.77 -11.81
C ALA A 299 -10.92 -15.12 -10.76
N PRO A 300 -9.61 -14.85 -10.98
CA PRO A 300 -8.60 -14.99 -9.93
C PRO A 300 -8.87 -14.13 -8.69
N MET A 301 -9.34 -12.90 -8.86
CA MET A 301 -9.65 -12.00 -7.74
C MET A 301 -10.91 -12.43 -6.97
N ILE A 302 -11.90 -13.03 -7.63
CA ILE A 302 -13.02 -13.70 -6.94
C ILE A 302 -12.48 -14.77 -5.99
N GLY A 303 -11.53 -15.61 -6.45
CA GLY A 303 -10.88 -16.59 -5.58
C GLY A 303 -10.13 -15.97 -4.40
N ALA A 304 -9.51 -14.83 -4.59
CA ALA A 304 -8.75 -14.12 -3.56
C ALA A 304 -9.62 -13.47 -2.46
N LEU A 305 -10.95 -13.36 -2.64
CA LEU A 305 -11.86 -12.93 -1.58
C LEU A 305 -11.86 -13.86 -0.36
N SER A 306 -11.41 -15.11 -0.51
CA SER A 306 -11.32 -16.10 0.56
C SER A 306 -9.89 -16.26 1.12
N ASP A 307 -8.96 -15.37 0.80
CA ASP A 307 -7.58 -15.46 1.26
C ASP A 307 -7.48 -15.37 2.79
N SER A 308 -6.52 -16.07 3.37
CA SER A 308 -6.24 -15.98 4.81
C SER A 308 -5.75 -14.58 5.24
N ASN A 309 -5.11 -13.84 4.33
CA ASN A 309 -4.59 -12.50 4.60
C ASN A 309 -5.65 -11.43 4.27
N LYS A 310 -6.02 -10.63 5.27
CA LYS A 310 -7.02 -9.57 5.15
C LYS A 310 -6.71 -8.54 4.06
N LEU A 311 -5.43 -8.22 3.83
CA LEU A 311 -5.03 -7.26 2.81
C LEU A 311 -5.20 -7.81 1.40
N VAL A 312 -5.00 -9.13 1.22
CA VAL A 312 -5.30 -9.79 -0.06
C VAL A 312 -6.80 -9.77 -0.32
N ARG A 313 -7.63 -10.13 0.68
CA ARG A 313 -9.09 -10.05 0.57
C ARG A 313 -9.59 -8.64 0.26
N TRP A 314 -9.02 -7.64 0.97
CA TRP A 314 -9.37 -6.24 0.73
C TRP A 314 -9.02 -5.81 -0.70
N ARG A 315 -7.82 -6.14 -1.18
CA ARG A 315 -7.38 -5.80 -2.54
C ARG A 315 -8.26 -6.49 -3.59
N ALA A 316 -8.65 -7.74 -3.35
CA ALA A 316 -9.58 -8.46 -4.22
C ALA A 316 -10.95 -7.75 -4.29
N ALA A 317 -11.53 -7.40 -3.15
CA ALA A 317 -12.80 -6.68 -3.09
C ALA A 317 -12.70 -5.29 -3.76
N ARG A 318 -11.56 -4.60 -3.59
CA ARG A 318 -11.28 -3.32 -4.24
C ARG A 318 -11.20 -3.45 -5.75
N PHE A 319 -10.44 -4.41 -6.25
CA PHE A 319 -10.36 -4.69 -7.69
C PHE A 319 -11.75 -4.98 -8.28
N LEU A 320 -12.54 -5.81 -7.59
CA LEU A 320 -13.89 -6.15 -8.04
C LEU A 320 -14.86 -4.94 -7.96
N TYR A 321 -14.64 -4.02 -7.04
CA TYR A 321 -15.34 -2.73 -7.05
C TYR A 321 -14.98 -1.89 -8.28
N GLU A 322 -13.72 -1.89 -8.70
CA GLU A 322 -13.23 -1.05 -9.80
C GLU A 322 -13.54 -1.63 -11.18
N ILE A 323 -13.54 -2.98 -11.33
CA ILE A 323 -13.55 -3.64 -12.63
C ILE A 323 -14.54 -4.81 -12.69
N GLY A 324 -14.92 -5.38 -11.53
CA GLY A 324 -15.78 -6.56 -11.45
C GLY A 324 -17.13 -6.38 -12.13
N ASP A 325 -17.68 -7.50 -12.56
CA ASP A 325 -18.97 -7.65 -13.19
C ASP A 325 -19.92 -8.56 -12.38
N GLU A 326 -21.07 -8.89 -12.95
CA GLU A 326 -22.09 -9.71 -12.31
C GLU A 326 -21.59 -11.11 -11.86
N THR A 327 -20.52 -11.63 -12.48
CA THR A 327 -19.94 -12.94 -12.11
C THR A 327 -19.34 -12.93 -10.70
N ALA A 328 -19.02 -11.75 -10.17
CA ALA A 328 -18.46 -11.58 -8.82
C ALA A 328 -19.53 -11.50 -7.71
N LEU A 329 -20.80 -11.27 -8.04
CA LEU A 329 -21.83 -10.91 -7.04
C LEU A 329 -22.00 -11.93 -5.93
N ASP A 330 -22.10 -13.22 -6.26
CA ASP A 330 -22.34 -14.26 -5.25
C ASP A 330 -21.15 -14.38 -4.28
N ALA A 331 -19.93 -14.31 -4.80
CA ALA A 331 -18.72 -14.36 -3.98
C ALA A 331 -18.57 -13.09 -3.11
N LEU A 332 -18.88 -11.92 -3.66
CA LEU A 332 -18.85 -10.65 -2.91
C LEU A 332 -19.89 -10.63 -1.79
N ARG A 333 -21.13 -11.11 -2.03
CA ARG A 333 -22.17 -11.21 -1.01
C ARG A 333 -21.77 -12.20 0.09
N ALA A 334 -21.19 -13.36 -0.27
CA ALA A 334 -20.68 -14.32 0.70
C ALA A 334 -19.55 -13.72 1.54
N ALA A 335 -18.61 -13.03 0.90
CA ALA A 335 -17.52 -12.33 1.59
C ALA A 335 -18.08 -11.26 2.54
N ALA A 336 -18.96 -10.37 2.08
CA ALA A 336 -19.57 -9.35 2.91
C ALA A 336 -20.34 -9.92 4.13
N GLY A 337 -20.99 -11.08 3.95
CA GLY A 337 -21.76 -11.73 5.01
C GLY A 337 -20.90 -12.42 6.08
N SER A 338 -19.69 -12.87 5.74
CA SER A 338 -18.82 -13.66 6.63
C SER A 338 -17.58 -12.89 7.13
N GLU A 339 -17.28 -11.73 6.56
CA GLU A 339 -16.07 -10.97 6.86
C GLU A 339 -16.15 -10.31 8.25
N THR A 340 -15.05 -10.41 8.99
CA THR A 340 -14.88 -9.82 10.31
C THR A 340 -14.10 -8.52 10.30
N GLU A 341 -13.24 -8.31 9.29
CA GLU A 341 -12.48 -7.08 9.13
C GLU A 341 -13.37 -6.02 8.47
N PHE A 342 -13.59 -4.92 9.18
CA PHE A 342 -14.53 -3.88 8.75
C PHE A 342 -14.23 -3.33 7.36
N GLU A 343 -12.98 -3.02 7.07
CA GLU A 343 -12.55 -2.42 5.80
C GLU A 343 -12.76 -3.37 4.62
N VAL A 344 -12.55 -4.67 4.82
CA VAL A 344 -12.79 -5.69 3.79
C VAL A 344 -14.28 -5.86 3.53
N LYS A 345 -15.08 -5.96 4.61
CA LYS A 345 -16.53 -6.06 4.54
C LYS A 345 -17.14 -4.87 3.80
N LEU A 346 -16.76 -3.66 4.20
CA LEU A 346 -17.24 -2.43 3.58
C LEU A 346 -16.90 -2.39 2.09
N GLN A 347 -15.68 -2.78 1.72
CA GLN A 347 -15.26 -2.81 0.32
C GLN A 347 -16.05 -3.83 -0.51
N ALA A 348 -16.34 -5.00 0.07
CA ALA A 348 -17.17 -6.02 -0.59
C ALA A 348 -18.63 -5.53 -0.77
N GLU A 349 -19.23 -4.92 0.27
CA GLU A 349 -20.58 -4.34 0.19
C GLU A 349 -20.67 -3.23 -0.88
N MET A 350 -19.65 -2.39 -0.99
CA MET A 350 -19.58 -1.36 -2.04
C MET A 350 -19.51 -1.97 -3.44
N ALA A 351 -18.72 -3.03 -3.62
CA ALA A 351 -18.62 -3.74 -4.89
C ALA A 351 -19.97 -4.35 -5.30
N VAL A 352 -20.67 -5.01 -4.36
CA VAL A 352 -22.03 -5.53 -4.58
C VAL A 352 -22.96 -4.41 -5.02
N ALA A 353 -23.01 -3.30 -4.27
CA ALA A 353 -23.93 -2.20 -4.54
C ALA A 353 -23.69 -1.55 -5.91
N ARG A 354 -22.41 -1.37 -6.32
CA ARG A 354 -22.07 -0.85 -7.63
C ARG A 354 -22.56 -1.75 -8.76
N ILE A 355 -22.26 -3.06 -8.65
CA ILE A 355 -22.59 -4.04 -9.69
C ILE A 355 -24.12 -4.20 -9.80
N GLU A 356 -24.85 -4.31 -8.68
CA GLU A 356 -26.31 -4.45 -8.67
C GLU A 356 -27.04 -3.25 -9.27
N ARG A 357 -26.47 -2.04 -9.16
CA ARG A 357 -27.04 -0.84 -9.79
C ARG A 357 -26.73 -0.73 -11.27
N GLY A 358 -25.92 -1.61 -11.81
CA GLY A 358 -25.44 -1.54 -13.19
C GLY A 358 -24.58 -0.29 -13.44
N GLU A 359 -23.95 0.25 -12.40
CA GLU A 359 -23.04 1.39 -12.54
C GLU A 359 -21.79 0.93 -13.31
N GLU A 360 -21.38 1.73 -14.30
CA GLU A 360 -20.18 1.43 -15.07
C GLU A 360 -18.96 1.34 -14.15
N ALA A 361 -18.09 0.36 -14.43
CA ALA A 361 -16.84 0.21 -13.74
C ALA A 361 -15.97 1.47 -13.96
N ALA A 362 -15.61 2.14 -12.88
CA ALA A 362 -14.79 3.35 -12.96
C ALA A 362 -13.40 3.08 -13.58
N GLY A 363 -12.98 1.83 -13.59
CA GLY A 363 -11.63 1.41 -13.92
C GLY A 363 -10.66 1.60 -12.76
N SER A 364 -9.44 1.11 -12.88
CA SER A 364 -8.41 1.35 -11.88
C SER A 364 -8.06 2.85 -11.81
N VAL A 365 -7.49 3.29 -10.69
CA VAL A 365 -7.03 4.69 -10.51
C VAL A 365 -6.10 5.10 -11.67
N TRP A 366 -5.25 4.19 -12.12
CA TRP A 366 -4.37 4.40 -13.27
C TRP A 366 -5.13 4.63 -14.56
N GLN A 367 -6.13 3.82 -14.85
CA GLN A 367 -6.99 3.99 -16.03
C GLN A 367 -7.76 5.31 -15.98
N GLN A 368 -8.26 5.70 -14.81
CA GLN A 368 -8.90 6.99 -14.61
C GLN A 368 -7.93 8.16 -14.85
N MET A 369 -6.71 8.10 -14.32
CA MET A 369 -5.67 9.11 -14.55
C MET A 369 -5.25 9.20 -16.02
N THR A 370 -5.14 8.07 -16.73
CA THR A 370 -4.83 8.05 -18.16
C THR A 370 -5.94 8.70 -18.97
N ARG A 371 -7.21 8.36 -18.72
CA ARG A 371 -8.36 9.00 -19.36
C ARG A 371 -8.40 10.51 -19.13
N MET A 372 -8.08 10.96 -17.90
CA MET A 372 -8.01 12.40 -17.60
C MET A 372 -6.89 13.12 -18.38
N ARG A 373 -5.77 12.46 -18.63
CA ARG A 373 -4.66 13.02 -19.43
C ARG A 373 -4.97 13.07 -20.92
N GLU A 374 -5.73 12.11 -21.43
CA GLU A 374 -6.14 12.06 -22.84
C GLU A 374 -7.26 13.08 -23.17
N GLN A 375 -7.95 13.59 -22.14
CA GLN A 375 -9.00 14.61 -22.27
C GLN A 375 -8.49 16.05 -22.13
N GLN A 376 -7.21 16.25 -21.81
CA GLN A 376 -6.52 17.54 -21.73
C GLN A 376 -5.67 17.79 -22.97
#